data_efce275d52b2922e5cd193a0fc8d27ce
#
_entry.id   efce275d52b2922e5cd193a0fc8d27ce
#
_cell.length_a   1.000
_cell.length_b   1.000
_cell.length_c   1.000
_cell.angle_alpha   90.00
_cell.angle_beta   90.00
_cell.angle_gamma   90.00
#
_symmetry.space_group_name_H-M   'P 1'
#
loop_
_entity.id
_entity.type
_entity.pdbx_description
1 polymer ?
#
loop_
_entity_poly.entity_id
_entity_poly.type
_entity_poly.pdbx_seq_one_letter_code
_entity_poly.pdbx_strand_id
1 'polypeptide(L)'
;IQADYVLPIGEKYQFEAGYRGNFVNMNTDYAVLNNGIVNNAFTNILEYSEKVNAFYTQFGIKFNKLSMLYGLRFEDSDINVDQITSAIYKNKKYNNFFPSAFLTYEITDNSNVSLNYSKRINRPRGRQLNPFNTYSSNINIFKGNPDLNPTLTDAVDLGYLTKLGKITLSTSVYYNYTKNSFQMVRYVEGLNPDGVPITTSSFVNIGEENRAGFEFTLNYSPYKWWKLNSNFNLFRVQTKGDFYYSYFDVSNNLIDKVQNFDNTASSWFARINSKISLPSKIDWQTNITYNGPQNNAQGNVKGIFAMNLAFSKDVLKDKATVALNVNDVFNSRVRKLETYIPGQIDSDSEMQWRKRQITLSFTYRFNKLKTDKDPKPKTQEQQDGGGEF
;
A
#
# COMPACT_ATOMS: atom_id res chain seq x y z
N ILE A 1 0.78 -22.06 -4.21
CA ILE A 1 0.51 -23.05 -5.28
C ILE A 1 -0.46 -22.40 -6.24
N GLN A 2 -0.20 -22.52 -7.56
CA GLN A 2 -1.08 -21.98 -8.60
C GLN A 2 -1.11 -22.94 -9.78
N ALA A 3 -2.28 -23.10 -10.39
CA ALA A 3 -2.51 -23.86 -11.60
C ALA A 3 -3.50 -23.10 -12.48
N ASP A 4 -3.11 -22.85 -13.73
CA ASP A 4 -3.89 -22.08 -14.69
C ASP A 4 -4.12 -22.93 -15.94
N TYR A 5 -5.35 -22.90 -16.44
CA TYR A 5 -5.74 -23.50 -17.70
C TYR A 5 -6.28 -22.39 -18.61
N VAL A 6 -5.68 -22.25 -19.78
CA VAL A 6 -6.06 -21.25 -20.78
C VAL A 6 -6.46 -21.96 -22.06
N LEU A 7 -7.67 -21.72 -22.53
CA LEU A 7 -8.22 -22.27 -23.76
C LEU A 7 -8.60 -21.14 -24.74
N PRO A 8 -7.78 -20.88 -25.75
CA PRO A 8 -8.19 -20.05 -26.89
C PRO A 8 -9.28 -20.78 -27.70
N ILE A 9 -10.36 -20.10 -28.00
CA ILE A 9 -11.48 -20.63 -28.79
C ILE A 9 -11.60 -19.79 -30.07
N GLY A 10 -10.91 -20.24 -31.11
CA GLY A 10 -10.72 -19.44 -32.33
C GLY A 10 -9.91 -18.17 -32.05
N GLU A 11 -10.13 -17.13 -32.84
CA GLU A 11 -9.39 -15.85 -32.74
C GLU A 11 -10.09 -14.81 -31.83
N LYS A 12 -11.31 -15.08 -31.42
CA LYS A 12 -12.18 -14.08 -30.78
C LYS A 12 -12.47 -14.35 -29.30
N TYR A 13 -12.33 -15.58 -28.86
CA TYR A 13 -12.72 -15.99 -27.51
C TYR A 13 -11.53 -16.64 -26.77
N GLN A 14 -11.49 -16.41 -25.47
CA GLN A 14 -10.54 -17.06 -24.59
C GLN A 14 -11.27 -17.44 -23.30
N PHE A 15 -11.17 -18.71 -22.93
CA PHE A 15 -11.60 -19.18 -21.62
C PHE A 15 -10.39 -19.44 -20.76
N GLU A 16 -10.46 -19.04 -19.49
CA GLU A 16 -9.42 -19.29 -18.52
C GLU A 16 -10.08 -19.76 -17.21
N ALA A 17 -9.49 -20.77 -16.58
CA ALA A 17 -9.89 -21.24 -15.27
C ALA A 17 -8.64 -21.60 -14.48
N GLY A 18 -8.67 -21.40 -13.17
CA GLY A 18 -7.51 -21.72 -12.36
C GLY A 18 -7.82 -21.86 -10.89
N TYR A 19 -6.81 -22.33 -10.19
CA TYR A 19 -6.74 -22.44 -8.75
C TYR A 19 -5.51 -21.73 -8.23
N ARG A 20 -5.66 -21.00 -7.11
CA ARG A 20 -4.54 -20.41 -6.37
C ARG A 20 -4.71 -20.67 -4.88
N GLY A 21 -3.76 -21.43 -4.29
CA GLY A 21 -3.64 -21.61 -2.85
C GLY A 21 -2.54 -20.72 -2.28
N ASN A 22 -2.86 -19.93 -1.25
CA ASN A 22 -1.90 -19.18 -0.45
C ASN A 22 -1.92 -19.72 0.98
N PHE A 23 -0.77 -20.18 1.46
CA PHE A 23 -0.63 -20.79 2.79
C PHE A 23 0.53 -20.10 3.50
N VAL A 24 0.22 -19.38 4.57
CA VAL A 24 1.19 -18.65 5.38
C VAL A 24 1.15 -19.21 6.79
N ASN A 25 2.32 -19.56 7.33
CA ASN A 25 2.50 -19.84 8.76
C ASN A 25 3.60 -18.89 9.26
N MET A 26 3.31 -18.19 10.33
CA MET A 26 4.23 -17.26 10.97
C MET A 26 4.24 -17.54 12.46
N ASN A 27 5.43 -17.78 13.00
CA ASN A 27 5.65 -17.84 14.44
C ASN A 27 6.52 -16.64 14.83
N THR A 28 6.07 -15.88 15.80
CA THR A 28 6.78 -14.71 16.33
C THR A 28 7.03 -14.95 17.80
N ASP A 29 8.31 -15.07 18.19
CA ASP A 29 8.76 -15.09 19.56
C ASP A 29 9.43 -13.75 19.84
N TYR A 30 8.79 -12.94 20.67
CA TYR A 30 9.22 -11.59 20.99
C TYR A 30 9.49 -11.46 22.49
N ALA A 31 10.75 -11.20 22.85
CA ALA A 31 11.16 -11.04 24.23
C ALA A 31 11.69 -9.63 24.50
N VAL A 32 11.25 -9.03 25.59
CA VAL A 32 11.78 -7.77 26.14
C VAL A 32 12.49 -8.06 27.45
N LEU A 33 13.74 -7.62 27.55
CA LEU A 33 14.56 -7.73 28.74
C LEU A 33 14.86 -6.35 29.32
N ASN A 34 14.60 -6.18 30.61
CA ASN A 34 15.03 -5.02 31.39
C ASN A 34 16.16 -5.45 32.32
N ASN A 35 17.38 -4.93 32.11
CA ASN A 35 18.58 -5.32 32.88
C ASN A 35 18.82 -6.84 32.92
N GLY A 36 18.55 -7.54 31.80
CA GLY A 36 18.72 -9.00 31.69
C GLY A 36 17.55 -9.83 32.26
N ILE A 37 16.53 -9.20 32.83
CA ILE A 37 15.32 -9.86 33.35
C ILE A 37 14.20 -9.74 32.31
N VAL A 38 13.53 -10.86 32.02
CA VAL A 38 12.41 -10.87 31.07
C VAL A 38 11.26 -10.02 31.59
N ASN A 39 10.80 -9.08 30.77
CA ASN A 39 9.61 -8.27 31.05
C ASN A 39 8.38 -8.97 30.45
N ASN A 40 7.65 -9.72 31.28
CA ASN A 40 6.48 -10.49 30.85
C ASN A 40 5.34 -9.64 30.29
N ALA A 41 5.28 -8.35 30.65
CA ALA A 41 4.25 -7.45 30.10
C ALA A 41 4.42 -7.14 28.61
N PHE A 42 5.63 -7.35 28.08
CA PHE A 42 5.99 -7.08 26.68
C PHE A 42 6.63 -8.28 25.97
N THR A 43 6.69 -9.44 26.62
CA THR A 43 7.21 -10.68 26.02
C THR A 43 6.04 -11.53 25.57
N ASN A 44 6.04 -11.96 24.31
CA ASN A 44 4.93 -12.74 23.77
C ASN A 44 5.32 -13.69 22.65
N ILE A 45 4.52 -14.76 22.53
CA ILE A 45 4.59 -15.73 21.45
C ILE A 45 3.27 -15.68 20.68
N LEU A 46 3.35 -15.45 19.37
CA LEU A 46 2.22 -15.45 18.46
C LEU A 46 2.42 -16.52 17.38
N GLU A 47 1.46 -17.40 17.25
CA GLU A 47 1.32 -18.29 16.09
C GLU A 47 0.19 -17.78 15.19
N TYR A 48 0.52 -17.51 13.95
CA TYR A 48 -0.41 -17.04 12.94
C TYR A 48 -0.40 -17.98 11.76
N SER A 49 -1.57 -18.42 11.33
CA SER A 49 -1.72 -19.16 10.08
C SER A 49 -2.84 -18.58 9.23
N GLU A 50 -2.58 -18.51 7.93
CA GLU A 50 -3.55 -18.10 6.92
C GLU A 50 -3.58 -19.12 5.79
N LYS A 51 -4.77 -19.62 5.48
CA LYS A 51 -5.02 -20.54 4.37
C LYS A 51 -6.10 -19.92 3.49
N VAL A 52 -5.74 -19.59 2.25
CA VAL A 52 -6.68 -19.05 1.26
C VAL A 52 -6.67 -19.96 0.05
N ASN A 53 -7.81 -20.58 -0.23
CA ASN A 53 -8.05 -21.34 -1.44
C ASN A 53 -8.92 -20.51 -2.38
N ALA A 54 -8.47 -20.32 -3.59
CA ALA A 54 -9.16 -19.51 -4.57
C ALA A 54 -9.34 -20.25 -5.88
N PHE A 55 -10.56 -20.29 -6.36
CA PHE A 55 -10.95 -20.80 -7.68
C PHE A 55 -11.42 -19.65 -8.53
N TYR A 56 -11.01 -19.58 -9.76
CA TYR A 56 -11.40 -18.49 -10.65
C TYR A 56 -11.64 -18.97 -12.07
N THR A 57 -12.48 -18.23 -12.76
CA THR A 57 -12.73 -18.37 -14.19
C THR A 57 -12.82 -17.01 -14.83
N GLN A 58 -12.34 -16.90 -16.06
CA GLN A 58 -12.45 -15.70 -16.90
C GLN A 58 -12.86 -16.08 -18.32
N PHE A 59 -13.64 -15.20 -18.92
CA PHE A 59 -14.05 -15.32 -20.30
C PHE A 59 -13.77 -14.02 -21.06
N GLY A 60 -12.87 -14.10 -22.02
CA GLY A 60 -12.47 -13.01 -22.89
C GLY A 60 -13.17 -13.08 -24.24
N ILE A 61 -13.62 -11.92 -24.74
CA ILE A 61 -14.24 -11.76 -26.06
C ILE A 61 -13.55 -10.60 -26.78
N LYS A 62 -13.11 -10.83 -28.01
CA LYS A 62 -12.62 -9.76 -28.88
C LYS A 62 -13.49 -9.68 -30.13
N PHE A 63 -14.22 -8.59 -30.27
CA PHE A 63 -15.09 -8.34 -31.40
C PHE A 63 -14.75 -6.99 -32.03
N ASN A 64 -14.06 -7.02 -33.19
CA ASN A 64 -13.52 -5.83 -33.86
C ASN A 64 -12.71 -4.96 -32.90
N LYS A 65 -13.22 -3.75 -32.62
CA LYS A 65 -12.62 -2.74 -31.74
C LYS A 65 -13.00 -2.90 -30.28
N LEU A 66 -13.90 -3.83 -29.94
CA LEU A 66 -14.37 -4.06 -28.57
C LEU A 66 -13.73 -5.32 -28.00
N SER A 67 -13.06 -5.17 -26.86
CA SER A 67 -12.53 -6.27 -26.07
C SER A 67 -13.26 -6.29 -24.73
N MET A 68 -13.71 -7.46 -24.30
CA MET A 68 -14.43 -7.68 -23.05
C MET A 68 -13.78 -8.84 -22.31
N LEU A 69 -13.61 -8.68 -21.00
CA LEU A 69 -13.14 -9.75 -20.10
C LEU A 69 -14.05 -9.77 -18.87
N TYR A 70 -14.68 -10.91 -18.64
CA TYR A 70 -15.51 -11.15 -17.46
C TYR A 70 -14.85 -12.20 -16.59
N GLY A 71 -14.76 -11.96 -15.31
CA GLY A 71 -14.15 -12.87 -14.36
C GLY A 71 -15.01 -13.07 -13.11
N LEU A 72 -14.91 -14.25 -12.55
CA LEU A 72 -15.46 -14.58 -11.24
C LEU A 72 -14.41 -15.39 -10.47
N ARG A 73 -14.10 -14.93 -9.26
CA ARG A 73 -13.22 -15.63 -8.33
C ARG A 73 -13.96 -15.90 -7.03
N PHE A 74 -13.87 -17.12 -6.57
CA PHE A 74 -14.32 -17.54 -5.24
C PHE A 74 -13.12 -17.78 -4.35
N GLU A 75 -13.14 -17.27 -3.12
CA GLU A 75 -12.11 -17.52 -2.12
C GLU A 75 -12.71 -18.07 -0.84
N ASP A 76 -12.13 -19.15 -0.35
CA ASP A 76 -12.32 -19.71 0.97
C ASP A 76 -11.09 -19.41 1.83
N SER A 77 -11.30 -18.74 2.96
CA SER A 77 -10.23 -18.26 3.84
C SER A 77 -10.40 -18.78 5.26
N ASP A 78 -9.33 -19.30 5.82
CA ASP A 78 -9.22 -19.77 7.21
C ASP A 78 -7.98 -19.12 7.84
N ILE A 79 -8.22 -18.24 8.83
CA ILE A 79 -7.18 -17.47 9.51
C ILE A 79 -7.22 -17.81 10.98
N ASN A 80 -6.08 -18.26 11.53
CA ASN A 80 -5.89 -18.54 12.93
C ASN A 80 -4.89 -17.55 13.53
N VAL A 81 -5.26 -16.98 14.65
CA VAL A 81 -4.42 -16.11 15.49
C VAL A 81 -4.38 -16.75 16.87
N ASP A 82 -3.26 -17.32 17.23
CA ASP A 82 -3.04 -17.92 18.55
C ASP A 82 -1.96 -17.14 19.28
N GLN A 83 -2.39 -16.31 20.21
CA GLN A 83 -1.51 -15.56 21.08
C GLN A 83 -1.30 -16.36 22.37
N ILE A 84 -0.25 -17.17 22.41
CA ILE A 84 0.02 -18.19 23.43
C ILE A 84 0.19 -17.54 24.82
N THR A 85 0.91 -16.44 24.92
CA THR A 85 1.22 -15.78 26.21
C THR A 85 0.00 -15.27 26.93
N SER A 86 -1.01 -14.73 26.23
CA SER A 86 -2.26 -14.26 26.82
C SER A 86 -3.43 -15.23 26.65
N ALA A 87 -3.18 -16.42 26.12
CA ALA A 87 -4.18 -17.45 25.82
C ALA A 87 -5.38 -16.92 25.00
N ILE A 88 -5.11 -16.03 24.04
CA ILE A 88 -6.13 -15.50 23.14
C ILE A 88 -6.05 -16.26 21.82
N TYR A 89 -7.08 -17.07 21.56
CA TYR A 89 -7.23 -17.78 20.31
C TYR A 89 -8.41 -17.24 19.52
N LYS A 90 -8.18 -16.90 18.24
CA LYS A 90 -9.22 -16.48 17.29
C LYS A 90 -9.08 -17.24 15.99
N ASN A 91 -10.18 -17.86 15.57
CA ASN A 91 -10.30 -18.45 14.24
C ASN A 91 -11.33 -17.66 13.44
N LYS A 92 -10.96 -17.25 12.22
CA LYS A 92 -11.83 -16.52 11.29
C LYS A 92 -11.95 -17.30 9.99
N LYS A 93 -13.17 -17.66 9.64
CA LYS A 93 -13.51 -18.31 8.37
C LYS A 93 -14.49 -17.46 7.60
N TYR A 94 -14.19 -17.23 6.34
CA TYR A 94 -15.08 -16.50 5.46
C TYR A 94 -14.91 -16.88 4.00
N ASN A 95 -16.03 -16.81 3.26
CA ASN A 95 -16.11 -17.09 1.85
C ASN A 95 -16.55 -15.83 1.10
N ASN A 96 -15.87 -15.53 0.00
CA ASN A 96 -16.17 -14.34 -0.78
C ASN A 96 -16.15 -14.62 -2.28
N PHE A 97 -17.03 -13.92 -3.00
CA PHE A 97 -17.04 -13.87 -4.45
C PHE A 97 -16.50 -12.51 -4.93
N PHE A 98 -15.67 -12.57 -5.94
CA PHE A 98 -15.01 -11.40 -6.54
C PHE A 98 -15.31 -11.36 -8.04
N PRO A 99 -16.47 -10.78 -8.44
CA PRO A 99 -16.75 -10.53 -9.84
C PRO A 99 -15.88 -9.42 -10.39
N SER A 100 -15.54 -9.50 -11.67
CA SER A 100 -14.84 -8.47 -12.42
C SER A 100 -15.35 -8.38 -13.85
N ALA A 101 -15.32 -7.19 -14.43
CA ALA A 101 -15.66 -6.92 -15.81
C ALA A 101 -14.74 -5.82 -16.35
N PHE A 102 -14.11 -6.06 -17.49
CA PHE A 102 -13.23 -5.11 -18.16
C PHE A 102 -13.72 -4.97 -19.60
N LEU A 103 -14.04 -3.76 -20.00
CA LEU A 103 -14.49 -3.39 -21.32
C LEU A 103 -13.49 -2.41 -21.89
N THR A 104 -12.96 -2.69 -23.08
CA THR A 104 -12.03 -1.77 -23.78
C THR A 104 -12.50 -1.59 -25.20
N TYR A 105 -12.67 -0.33 -25.61
CA TYR A 105 -13.01 0.05 -26.96
C TYR A 105 -11.87 0.80 -27.62
N GLU A 106 -11.35 0.27 -28.73
CA GLU A 106 -10.31 0.87 -29.54
C GLU A 106 -10.93 1.97 -30.43
N ILE A 107 -10.75 3.24 -30.08
CA ILE A 107 -11.23 4.39 -30.85
C ILE A 107 -10.42 4.47 -32.16
N THR A 108 -9.10 4.45 -31.99
CA THR A 108 -8.11 4.39 -33.08
C THR A 108 -7.02 3.37 -32.70
N ASP A 109 -6.10 3.08 -33.62
CA ASP A 109 -4.93 2.21 -33.36
C ASP A 109 -4.04 2.72 -32.20
N ASN A 110 -4.16 4.00 -31.89
CA ASN A 110 -3.35 4.67 -30.86
C ASN A 110 -4.14 5.12 -29.64
N SER A 111 -5.45 4.90 -29.59
CA SER A 111 -6.27 5.36 -28.47
C SER A 111 -7.40 4.40 -28.16
N ASN A 112 -7.65 4.20 -26.88
CA ASN A 112 -8.76 3.40 -26.38
C ASN A 112 -9.40 4.03 -25.12
N VAL A 113 -10.63 3.65 -24.89
CA VAL A 113 -11.38 3.91 -23.65
C VAL A 113 -11.65 2.58 -22.99
N SER A 114 -11.54 2.53 -21.67
CA SER A 114 -11.86 1.35 -20.87
C SER A 114 -12.83 1.68 -19.75
N LEU A 115 -13.75 0.76 -19.49
CA LEU A 115 -14.62 0.77 -18.31
C LEU A 115 -14.37 -0.52 -17.55
N ASN A 116 -13.94 -0.41 -16.31
CA ASN A 116 -13.51 -1.52 -15.49
C ASN A 116 -14.32 -1.56 -14.19
N TYR A 117 -14.72 -2.76 -13.79
CA TYR A 117 -15.28 -3.03 -12.48
C TYR A 117 -14.55 -4.20 -11.86
N SER A 118 -14.23 -4.10 -10.57
CA SER A 118 -13.69 -5.24 -9.81
C SER A 118 -14.09 -5.14 -8.33
N LYS A 119 -14.43 -6.28 -7.73
CA LYS A 119 -14.54 -6.43 -6.29
C LYS A 119 -13.23 -6.95 -5.72
N ARG A 120 -12.76 -6.37 -4.62
CA ARG A 120 -11.46 -6.67 -4.00
C ARG A 120 -11.60 -6.88 -2.51
N ILE A 121 -10.66 -7.64 -1.92
CA ILE A 121 -10.55 -7.83 -0.48
C ILE A 121 -9.17 -7.37 -0.01
N ASN A 122 -9.14 -6.67 1.12
CA ASN A 122 -7.91 -6.40 1.86
C ASN A 122 -8.01 -7.04 3.23
N ARG A 123 -7.13 -8.01 3.51
CA ARG A 123 -7.08 -8.77 4.76
C ARG A 123 -6.16 -8.08 5.75
N PRO A 124 -6.53 -8.03 7.06
CA PRO A 124 -5.61 -7.57 8.09
C PRO A 124 -4.37 -8.46 8.11
N ARG A 125 -3.21 -7.85 8.30
CA ARG A 125 -1.93 -8.57 8.41
C ARG A 125 -1.73 -9.10 9.83
N GLY A 126 -0.91 -10.12 10.02
CA GLY A 126 -0.65 -10.73 11.33
C GLY A 126 -0.30 -9.72 12.44
N ARG A 127 0.52 -8.68 12.17
CA ARG A 127 0.81 -7.61 13.13
C ARG A 127 -0.44 -6.81 13.55
N GLN A 128 -1.39 -6.60 12.65
CA GLN A 128 -2.62 -5.86 12.94
C GLN A 128 -3.60 -6.69 13.78
N LEU A 129 -3.44 -8.03 13.73
CA LEU A 129 -4.26 -8.98 14.48
C LEU A 129 -3.66 -9.39 15.83
N ASN A 130 -2.36 -9.13 16.06
CA ASN A 130 -1.69 -9.50 17.30
C ASN A 130 -2.18 -8.61 18.47
N PRO A 131 -2.99 -9.15 19.42
CA PRO A 131 -3.56 -8.36 20.52
C PRO A 131 -2.55 -7.94 21.57
N PHE A 132 -1.30 -8.33 21.42
CA PHE A 132 -0.27 -8.06 22.41
C PHE A 132 0.39 -6.70 22.19
N ASN A 133 0.74 -6.03 23.28
CA ASN A 133 1.38 -4.72 23.25
C ASN A 133 2.80 -4.81 22.69
N THR A 134 3.08 -4.05 21.65
CA THR A 134 4.45 -3.89 21.17
C THR A 134 5.14 -2.79 21.96
N TYR A 135 6.26 -3.11 22.60
CA TYR A 135 7.05 -2.13 23.36
C TYR A 135 7.70 -1.12 22.45
N SER A 136 7.14 0.08 22.42
CA SER A 136 7.77 1.24 21.75
C SER A 136 8.05 2.36 22.76
N SER A 137 7.24 2.44 23.81
CA SER A 137 7.33 3.43 24.89
C SER A 137 6.41 2.99 26.02
N ASN A 138 6.66 3.48 27.25
CA ASN A 138 5.80 3.20 28.42
C ASN A 138 4.43 3.91 28.36
N ILE A 139 4.27 4.88 27.47
CA ILE A 139 3.06 5.71 27.34
C ILE A 139 2.46 5.72 25.94
N ASN A 140 3.17 5.14 24.96
CA ASN A 140 2.67 4.98 23.59
C ASN A 140 2.76 3.51 23.20
N ILE A 141 1.62 2.87 23.11
CA ILE A 141 1.48 1.44 22.88
C ILE A 141 0.85 1.22 21.50
N PHE A 142 1.35 0.23 20.77
CA PHE A 142 0.64 -0.32 19.63
C PHE A 142 0.12 -1.71 20.00
N LYS A 143 -1.18 -1.92 19.81
CA LYS A 143 -1.88 -3.18 20.09
C LYS A 143 -2.72 -3.55 18.88
N GLY A 144 -2.47 -4.71 18.30
CA GLY A 144 -3.31 -5.22 17.21
C GLY A 144 -4.69 -5.64 17.72
N ASN A 145 -5.61 -5.83 16.80
CA ASN A 145 -6.99 -6.22 17.11
C ASN A 145 -7.32 -7.54 16.40
N PRO A 146 -7.43 -8.66 17.13
CA PRO A 146 -7.75 -9.97 16.55
C PRO A 146 -9.16 -10.04 15.97
N ASP A 147 -10.04 -9.08 16.31
CA ASP A 147 -11.42 -9.03 15.85
C ASP A 147 -11.57 -8.27 14.50
N LEU A 148 -10.48 -7.72 13.96
CA LEU A 148 -10.50 -7.06 12.65
C LEU A 148 -11.06 -7.97 11.55
N ASN A 149 -12.03 -7.46 10.82
CA ASN A 149 -12.57 -8.08 9.63
C ASN A 149 -11.89 -7.54 8.37
N PRO A 150 -11.83 -8.32 7.29
CA PRO A 150 -11.32 -7.83 6.02
C PRO A 150 -12.21 -6.72 5.46
N THR A 151 -11.59 -5.80 4.72
CA THR A 151 -12.31 -4.79 3.96
C THR A 151 -12.68 -5.34 2.58
N LEU A 152 -13.86 -5.00 2.10
CA LEU A 152 -14.33 -5.34 0.77
C LEU A 152 -14.56 -4.05 -0.01
N THR A 153 -13.94 -3.96 -1.19
CA THR A 153 -14.02 -2.76 -2.04
C THR A 153 -14.63 -3.11 -3.40
N ASP A 154 -15.67 -2.40 -3.75
CA ASP A 154 -16.22 -2.34 -5.11
C ASP A 154 -15.56 -1.16 -5.82
N ALA A 155 -14.85 -1.41 -6.92
CA ALA A 155 -14.08 -0.42 -7.65
C ALA A 155 -14.56 -0.29 -9.08
N VAL A 156 -14.87 0.94 -9.52
CA VAL A 156 -15.19 1.29 -10.91
C VAL A 156 -14.18 2.30 -11.41
N ASP A 157 -13.71 2.11 -12.63
CA ASP A 157 -12.72 2.96 -13.26
C ASP A 157 -13.07 3.18 -14.74
N LEU A 158 -13.05 4.44 -15.16
CA LEU A 158 -13.20 4.85 -16.57
C LEU A 158 -11.87 5.42 -17.04
N GLY A 159 -11.19 4.67 -17.90
CA GLY A 159 -9.86 5.00 -18.39
C GLY A 159 -9.86 5.48 -19.84
N TYR A 160 -8.90 6.33 -20.19
CA TYR A 160 -8.56 6.72 -21.55
C TYR A 160 -7.05 6.66 -21.76
N LEU A 161 -6.61 5.91 -22.75
CA LEU A 161 -5.20 5.82 -23.14
C LEU A 161 -5.04 6.34 -24.56
N THR A 162 -4.01 7.16 -24.78
CA THR A 162 -3.65 7.61 -26.12
C THR A 162 -2.15 7.71 -26.32
N LYS A 163 -1.69 7.39 -27.52
CA LYS A 163 -0.31 7.53 -27.97
C LYS A 163 -0.25 8.59 -29.06
N LEU A 164 0.38 9.72 -28.77
CA LEU A 164 0.52 10.87 -29.66
C LEU A 164 2.01 11.06 -29.99
N GLY A 165 2.50 10.37 -30.99
CA GLY A 165 3.91 10.39 -31.38
C GLY A 165 4.81 9.94 -30.20
N LYS A 166 5.50 10.91 -29.59
CA LYS A 166 6.45 10.66 -28.50
C LYS A 166 5.81 10.70 -27.10
N ILE A 167 4.51 10.90 -27.01
CA ILE A 167 3.73 10.98 -25.79
C ILE A 167 2.84 9.75 -25.68
N THR A 168 2.83 9.11 -24.53
CA THR A 168 1.76 8.19 -24.11
C THR A 168 1.10 8.79 -22.89
N LEU A 169 -0.19 9.05 -22.99
CA LEU A 169 -1.02 9.57 -21.92
C LEU A 169 -2.05 8.52 -21.54
N SER A 170 -2.11 8.21 -20.24
CA SER A 170 -3.18 7.41 -19.65
C SER A 170 -3.87 8.25 -18.57
N THR A 171 -5.18 8.38 -18.65
CA THR A 171 -5.99 9.10 -17.65
C THR A 171 -7.12 8.21 -17.20
N SER A 172 -7.52 8.35 -15.93
CA SER A 172 -8.72 7.67 -15.43
C SER A 172 -9.47 8.49 -14.38
N VAL A 173 -10.77 8.26 -14.33
CA VAL A 173 -11.64 8.68 -13.22
C VAL A 173 -12.11 7.42 -12.55
N TYR A 174 -11.97 7.35 -11.22
CA TYR A 174 -12.34 6.16 -10.48
C TYR A 174 -13.22 6.47 -9.28
N TYR A 175 -13.99 5.44 -8.89
CA TYR A 175 -14.78 5.45 -7.68
C TYR A 175 -14.65 4.09 -6.99
N ASN A 176 -14.31 4.13 -5.69
CA ASN A 176 -14.18 2.96 -4.82
C ASN A 176 -15.15 3.10 -3.65
N TYR A 177 -15.97 2.08 -3.43
CA TYR A 177 -16.81 1.94 -2.25
C TYR A 177 -16.29 0.79 -1.41
N THR A 178 -15.86 1.08 -0.19
CA THR A 178 -15.24 0.12 0.71
C THR A 178 -16.11 -0.10 1.94
N LYS A 179 -16.46 -1.36 2.19
CA LYS A 179 -17.14 -1.81 3.42
C LYS A 179 -16.15 -2.33 4.44
N ASN A 180 -16.50 -2.19 5.73
CA ASN A 180 -15.64 -2.60 6.84
C ASN A 180 -14.23 -1.97 6.75
N SER A 181 -14.14 -0.71 6.31
CA SER A 181 -12.86 0.00 6.25
C SER A 181 -12.22 -0.01 7.62
N PHE A 182 -11.00 -0.55 7.75
CA PHE A 182 -10.27 -0.49 8.99
C PHE A 182 -9.22 0.62 8.95
N GLN A 183 -9.17 1.36 10.05
CA GLN A 183 -8.25 2.47 10.22
C GLN A 183 -7.50 2.33 11.54
N MET A 184 -6.32 2.94 11.61
CA MET A 184 -5.61 3.09 12.87
C MET A 184 -6.27 4.20 13.69
N VAL A 185 -6.69 3.87 14.88
CA VAL A 185 -7.26 4.79 15.88
C VAL A 185 -6.31 4.95 17.05
N ARG A 186 -6.40 6.09 17.71
CA ARG A 186 -5.71 6.38 18.97
C ARG A 186 -6.73 6.70 20.04
N TYR A 187 -6.48 6.22 21.24
CA TYR A 187 -7.30 6.50 22.42
C TYR A 187 -6.46 6.38 23.69
N VAL A 188 -6.90 7.00 24.77
CA VAL A 188 -6.29 6.80 26.08
C VAL A 188 -6.89 5.54 26.69
N GLU A 189 -6.04 4.56 27.03
CA GLU A 189 -6.46 3.29 27.65
C GLU A 189 -6.52 3.40 29.18
N GLY A 190 -5.74 4.30 29.76
CA GLY A 190 -5.65 4.53 31.20
C GLY A 190 -4.47 5.44 31.56
N LEU A 191 -4.07 5.42 32.83
CA LEU A 191 -2.92 6.18 33.31
C LEU A 191 -1.81 5.20 33.74
N ASN A 192 -0.54 5.61 33.59
CA ASN A 192 0.57 4.90 34.20
C ASN A 192 0.65 5.22 35.71
N PRO A 193 1.53 4.54 36.49
CA PRO A 193 1.69 4.80 37.93
C PRO A 193 2.04 6.24 38.28
N ASP A 194 2.61 7.00 37.34
CA ASP A 194 2.99 8.41 37.51
C ASP A 194 1.83 9.36 37.14
N GLY A 195 0.63 8.84 36.81
CA GLY A 195 -0.53 9.63 36.39
C GLY A 195 -0.48 10.13 34.96
N VAL A 196 0.44 9.63 34.12
CA VAL A 196 0.56 10.02 32.70
C VAL A 196 -0.35 9.15 31.84
N PRO A 197 -1.14 9.74 30.92
CA PRO A 197 -2.02 8.99 30.03
C PRO A 197 -1.25 8.01 29.13
N ILE A 198 -1.70 6.77 29.09
CA ILE A 198 -1.22 5.73 28.18
C ILE A 198 -2.05 5.82 26.90
N THR A 199 -1.41 6.21 25.81
CA THR A 199 -2.02 6.28 24.49
C THR A 199 -1.85 4.96 23.77
N THR A 200 -2.96 4.33 23.42
CA THR A 200 -2.98 3.09 22.62
C THR A 200 -3.35 3.42 21.19
N SER A 201 -2.57 2.86 20.28
CA SER A 201 -2.85 2.85 18.84
C SER A 201 -3.28 1.45 18.44
N SER A 202 -4.43 1.32 17.77
CA SER A 202 -4.96 0.03 17.32
C SER A 202 -5.66 0.18 15.97
N PHE A 203 -5.86 -0.94 15.27
CA PHE A 203 -6.71 -0.94 14.08
C PHE A 203 -8.12 -1.38 14.44
N VAL A 204 -9.13 -0.70 13.89
CA VAL A 204 -10.54 -1.05 14.06
C VAL A 204 -11.30 -0.89 12.74
N ASN A 205 -12.34 -1.69 12.55
CA ASN A 205 -13.25 -1.48 11.45
C ASN A 205 -14.17 -0.30 11.81
N ILE A 206 -14.06 0.81 11.07
CA ILE A 206 -14.82 2.03 11.36
C ILE A 206 -16.18 2.01 10.66
N GLY A 207 -16.28 1.42 9.48
CA GLY A 207 -17.53 1.43 8.71
C GLY A 207 -17.28 1.49 7.21
N GLU A 208 -17.71 2.57 6.57
CA GLU A 208 -17.64 2.72 5.11
C GLU A 208 -16.67 3.81 4.69
N GLU A 209 -16.03 3.59 3.54
CA GLU A 209 -15.18 4.60 2.88
C GLU A 209 -15.59 4.71 1.42
N ASN A 210 -15.84 5.94 0.98
CA ASN A 210 -16.05 6.31 -0.41
C ASN A 210 -14.85 7.10 -0.89
N ARG A 211 -14.22 6.67 -1.98
CA ARG A 211 -13.08 7.35 -2.60
C ARG A 211 -13.34 7.58 -4.07
N ALA A 212 -13.35 8.84 -4.48
CA ALA A 212 -13.42 9.23 -5.87
C ALA A 212 -12.16 10.01 -6.25
N GLY A 213 -11.64 9.77 -7.45
CA GLY A 213 -10.42 10.45 -7.86
C GLY A 213 -10.21 10.46 -9.37
N PHE A 214 -9.18 11.21 -9.73
CA PHE A 214 -8.67 11.35 -11.09
C PHE A 214 -7.18 11.05 -11.10
N GLU A 215 -6.76 10.20 -12.00
CA GLU A 215 -5.36 9.87 -12.22
C GLU A 215 -4.93 10.22 -13.63
N PHE A 216 -3.67 10.63 -13.79
CA PHE A 216 -3.04 10.59 -15.09
C PHE A 216 -1.58 10.11 -15.00
N THR A 217 -1.17 9.38 -16.01
CA THR A 217 0.22 8.98 -16.21
C THR A 217 0.67 9.47 -17.58
N LEU A 218 1.77 10.21 -17.58
CA LEU A 218 2.39 10.74 -18.79
C LEU A 218 3.76 10.08 -19.00
N ASN A 219 3.96 9.43 -20.15
CA ASN A 219 5.28 9.02 -20.63
C ASN A 219 5.62 9.89 -21.83
N TYR A 220 6.73 10.61 -21.74
CA TYR A 220 7.18 11.52 -22.80
C TYR A 220 8.65 11.32 -23.10
N SER A 221 8.97 11.03 -24.35
CA SER A 221 10.35 10.85 -24.81
C SER A 221 10.63 11.81 -25.97
N PRO A 222 10.81 13.13 -25.70
CA PRO A 222 10.98 14.14 -26.75
C PRO A 222 12.21 13.86 -27.61
N TYR A 223 13.25 13.32 -26.97
CA TYR A 223 14.52 12.98 -27.63
C TYR A 223 14.99 11.59 -27.17
N LYS A 224 15.85 10.95 -27.96
CA LYS A 224 16.43 9.63 -27.60
C LYS A 224 17.20 9.67 -26.27
N TRP A 225 17.74 10.83 -25.92
CA TRP A 225 18.53 11.04 -24.70
C TRP A 225 17.72 11.53 -23.50
N TRP A 226 16.41 11.88 -23.66
CA TRP A 226 15.57 12.36 -22.56
C TRP A 226 14.26 11.58 -22.49
N LYS A 227 13.99 11.02 -21.32
CA LYS A 227 12.75 10.32 -20.98
C LYS A 227 12.16 10.94 -19.73
N LEU A 228 10.87 11.24 -19.79
CA LEU A 228 10.08 11.78 -18.69
C LEU A 228 8.92 10.83 -18.43
N ASN A 229 8.73 10.45 -17.17
CA ASN A 229 7.54 9.77 -16.67
C ASN A 229 6.95 10.61 -15.54
N SER A 230 5.65 10.91 -15.61
CA SER A 230 4.94 11.63 -14.57
C SER A 230 3.67 10.87 -14.21
N ASN A 231 3.39 10.82 -12.93
CA ASN A 231 2.15 10.25 -12.39
C ASN A 231 1.54 11.28 -11.45
N PHE A 232 0.22 11.47 -11.54
CA PHE A 232 -0.56 12.37 -10.69
C PHE A 232 -1.86 11.69 -10.31
N ASN A 233 -2.26 11.84 -9.05
CA ASN A 233 -3.54 11.37 -8.53
C ASN A 233 -4.12 12.45 -7.63
N LEU A 234 -5.35 12.88 -7.90
CA LEU A 234 -6.16 13.75 -7.05
C LEU A 234 -7.38 12.97 -6.60
N PHE A 235 -7.65 12.95 -5.31
CA PHE A 235 -8.78 12.19 -4.78
C PHE A 235 -9.46 12.87 -3.60
N ARG A 236 -10.72 12.52 -3.43
CA ARG A 236 -11.52 12.83 -2.26
C ARG A 236 -11.93 11.54 -1.59
N VAL A 237 -11.77 11.49 -0.27
CA VAL A 237 -12.15 10.35 0.58
C VAL A 237 -13.22 10.84 1.55
N GLN A 238 -14.28 10.07 1.70
CA GLN A 238 -15.29 10.23 2.73
C GLN A 238 -15.36 8.94 3.54
N THR A 239 -15.07 9.03 4.83
CA THR A 239 -15.24 7.95 5.81
C THR A 239 -16.51 8.20 6.60
N LYS A 240 -17.24 7.13 6.96
CA LYS A 240 -18.42 7.17 7.83
C LYS A 240 -18.35 6.03 8.82
N GLY A 241 -18.61 6.33 10.08
CA GLY A 241 -18.72 5.33 11.15
C GLY A 241 -18.24 5.83 12.49
N ASP A 242 -18.48 5.04 13.50
CA ASP A 242 -18.18 5.35 14.89
C ASP A 242 -17.19 4.34 15.47
N PHE A 243 -16.34 4.80 16.37
CA PHE A 243 -15.44 3.98 17.17
C PHE A 243 -15.91 3.98 18.64
N TYR A 244 -16.20 2.79 19.16
CA TYR A 244 -16.60 2.57 20.53
C TYR A 244 -15.42 2.02 21.31
N TYR A 245 -15.09 2.63 22.46
CA TYR A 245 -14.04 2.18 23.34
C TYR A 245 -14.35 2.55 24.80
N SER A 246 -13.70 1.84 25.72
CA SER A 246 -13.82 2.10 27.15
C SER A 246 -12.43 2.34 27.75
N TYR A 247 -12.34 3.19 28.73
CA TYR A 247 -11.11 3.44 29.46
C TYR A 247 -11.39 3.63 30.97
N PHE A 248 -10.37 3.45 31.81
CA PHE A 248 -10.47 3.75 33.23
C PHE A 248 -10.04 5.20 33.49
N ASP A 249 -10.88 5.94 34.22
CA ASP A 249 -10.56 7.30 34.66
C ASP A 249 -9.60 7.30 35.87
N VAL A 250 -9.23 8.50 36.35
CA VAL A 250 -8.35 8.69 37.52
C VAL A 250 -8.89 8.08 38.81
N SER A 251 -10.19 7.85 38.88
CA SER A 251 -10.91 7.26 40.04
C SER A 251 -11.16 5.76 39.83
N ASN A 252 -10.56 5.15 38.77
CA ASN A 252 -10.72 3.76 38.38
C ASN A 252 -12.18 3.38 38.00
N ASN A 253 -12.97 4.34 37.54
CA ASN A 253 -14.28 4.07 36.95
C ASN A 253 -14.12 3.74 35.45
N LEU A 254 -14.87 2.73 35.01
CA LEU A 254 -14.94 2.41 33.56
C LEU A 254 -15.84 3.43 32.87
N ILE A 255 -15.27 4.15 31.90
CA ILE A 255 -15.95 5.17 31.10
C ILE A 255 -16.08 4.69 29.67
N ASP A 256 -17.31 4.56 29.18
CA ASP A 256 -17.58 4.26 27.77
C ASP A 256 -17.58 5.53 26.94
N LYS A 257 -16.94 5.49 25.80
CA LYS A 257 -16.84 6.59 24.84
C LYS A 257 -17.19 6.14 23.44
N VAL A 258 -17.78 7.07 22.72
CA VAL A 258 -18.01 6.98 21.28
C VAL A 258 -17.28 8.13 20.62
N GLN A 259 -16.48 7.83 19.63
CA GLN A 259 -15.85 8.84 18.79
C GLN A 259 -16.39 8.69 17.36
N ASN A 260 -17.00 9.76 16.85
CA ASN A 260 -17.44 9.80 15.46
C ASN A 260 -16.23 9.97 14.54
N PHE A 261 -16.14 9.13 13.51
CA PHE A 261 -15.10 9.13 12.50
C PHE A 261 -15.56 9.65 11.15
N ASP A 262 -16.76 10.24 11.09
CA ASP A 262 -17.23 10.87 9.88
C ASP A 262 -16.26 11.98 9.47
N ASN A 263 -15.65 11.80 8.32
CA ASN A 263 -14.64 12.73 7.81
C ASN A 263 -14.68 12.78 6.29
N THR A 264 -14.43 13.96 5.75
CA THR A 264 -14.23 14.15 4.31
C THR A 264 -12.94 14.92 4.10
N ALA A 265 -12.03 14.32 3.32
CA ALA A 265 -10.73 14.91 3.02
C ALA A 265 -10.44 14.82 1.52
N SER A 266 -9.71 15.79 1.00
CA SER A 266 -9.13 15.74 -0.34
C SER A 266 -7.62 15.74 -0.23
N SER A 267 -6.95 14.97 -1.05
CA SER A 267 -5.50 14.95 -1.13
C SER A 267 -5.04 14.65 -2.55
N TRP A 268 -3.75 14.80 -2.79
CA TRP A 268 -3.16 14.52 -4.08
C TRP A 268 -1.74 13.98 -3.95
N PHE A 269 -1.33 13.29 -4.97
CA PHE A 269 -0.01 12.70 -5.09
C PHE A 269 0.57 13.05 -6.45
N ALA A 270 1.85 13.42 -6.49
CA ALA A 270 2.56 13.63 -7.75
C ALA A 270 3.94 12.98 -7.69
N ARG A 271 4.30 12.31 -8.80
CA ARG A 271 5.65 11.79 -9.02
C ARG A 271 6.13 12.18 -10.40
N ILE A 272 7.38 12.64 -10.48
CA ILE A 272 8.05 12.96 -11.74
C ILE A 272 9.40 12.22 -11.73
N ASN A 273 9.63 11.43 -12.77
CA ASN A 273 10.90 10.78 -13.04
C ASN A 273 11.44 11.32 -14.35
N SER A 274 12.64 11.85 -14.33
CA SER A 274 13.34 12.31 -15.53
C SER A 274 14.67 11.57 -15.66
N LYS A 275 14.90 10.96 -16.81
CA LYS A 275 16.20 10.36 -17.15
C LYS A 275 16.77 11.08 -18.37
N ILE A 276 17.98 11.63 -18.22
CA ILE A 276 18.71 12.36 -19.24
C ILE A 276 20.05 11.65 -19.46
N SER A 277 20.30 11.17 -20.67
CA SER A 277 21.60 10.62 -21.06
C SER A 277 22.44 11.73 -21.68
N LEU A 278 23.37 12.24 -20.90
CA LEU A 278 24.28 13.30 -21.28
C LEU A 278 25.43 12.78 -22.18
N PRO A 279 26.17 13.66 -22.88
CA PRO A 279 27.41 13.28 -23.56
C PRO A 279 28.37 12.54 -22.63
N SER A 280 29.27 11.75 -23.20
CA SER A 280 30.27 10.93 -22.46
C SER A 280 29.66 9.81 -21.63
N LYS A 281 28.47 9.30 -21.99
CA LYS A 281 27.78 8.19 -21.33
C LYS A 281 27.49 8.46 -19.85
N ILE A 282 27.10 9.68 -19.53
CA ILE A 282 26.63 10.04 -18.19
C ILE A 282 25.11 9.99 -18.20
N ASP A 283 24.51 9.16 -17.35
CA ASP A 283 23.08 9.15 -17.09
C ASP A 283 22.78 10.00 -15.85
N TRP A 284 21.91 10.98 -16.02
CA TRP A 284 21.35 11.79 -14.95
C TRP A 284 19.90 11.40 -14.74
N GLN A 285 19.53 11.03 -13.52
CA GLN A 285 18.18 10.71 -13.11
C GLN A 285 17.72 11.65 -11.99
N THR A 286 16.50 12.14 -12.12
CA THR A 286 15.81 12.94 -11.09
C THR A 286 14.48 12.27 -10.79
N ASN A 287 14.22 12.04 -9.50
CA ASN A 287 12.94 11.60 -9.00
C ASN A 287 12.40 12.63 -8.03
N ILE A 288 11.22 13.19 -8.32
CA ILE A 288 10.51 14.12 -7.46
C ILE A 288 9.21 13.44 -7.04
N THR A 289 8.91 13.49 -5.76
CA THR A 289 7.66 12.95 -5.20
C THR A 289 7.06 13.97 -4.25
N TYR A 290 5.76 14.17 -4.36
CA TYR A 290 4.97 14.93 -3.40
C TYR A 290 3.76 14.12 -3.00
N ASN A 291 3.60 13.88 -1.70
CA ASN A 291 2.37 13.36 -1.10
C ASN A 291 1.66 14.54 -0.43
N GLY A 292 0.44 14.84 -0.85
CA GLY A 292 -0.38 15.88 -0.25
C GLY A 292 -0.75 15.58 1.21
N PRO A 293 -1.26 16.58 1.93
CA PRO A 293 -1.72 16.39 3.30
C PRO A 293 -2.91 15.42 3.34
N GLN A 294 -3.05 14.71 4.45
CA GLN A 294 -4.16 13.76 4.67
C GLN A 294 -4.80 14.07 6.01
N ASN A 295 -6.08 14.38 5.99
CA ASN A 295 -6.88 14.61 7.19
C ASN A 295 -7.70 13.37 7.50
N ASN A 296 -7.79 13.03 8.76
CA ASN A 296 -8.69 12.01 9.29
C ASN A 296 -9.45 12.56 10.50
N ALA A 297 -10.33 11.76 11.10
CA ALA A 297 -11.15 12.20 12.23
C ALA A 297 -10.35 12.54 13.51
N GLN A 298 -9.11 12.12 13.61
CA GLN A 298 -8.25 12.31 14.78
C GLN A 298 -7.05 13.24 14.54
N GLY A 299 -6.93 13.82 13.34
CA GLY A 299 -5.82 14.74 13.08
C GLY A 299 -5.45 14.89 11.60
N ASN A 300 -4.25 15.38 11.37
CA ASN A 300 -3.76 15.78 10.08
C ASN A 300 -2.31 15.33 9.87
N VAL A 301 -2.04 14.63 8.77
CA VAL A 301 -0.68 14.36 8.30
C VAL A 301 -0.31 15.44 7.29
N LYS A 302 0.76 16.18 7.54
CA LYS A 302 1.24 17.22 6.62
C LYS A 302 1.79 16.62 5.32
N GLY A 303 1.76 17.41 4.25
CA GLY A 303 2.32 17.01 2.96
C GLY A 303 3.83 16.78 3.04
N ILE A 304 4.31 15.80 2.26
CA ILE A 304 5.72 15.40 2.20
C ILE A 304 6.25 15.60 0.79
N PHE A 305 7.27 16.42 0.66
CA PHE A 305 8.04 16.59 -0.57
C PHE A 305 9.37 15.82 -0.46
N ALA A 306 9.81 15.15 -1.51
CA ALA A 306 11.11 14.54 -1.58
C ALA A 306 11.67 14.60 -3.00
N MET A 307 12.98 14.84 -3.10
CA MET A 307 13.71 14.82 -4.37
C MET A 307 14.97 13.95 -4.24
N ASN A 308 15.15 13.05 -5.20
CA ASN A 308 16.35 12.22 -5.31
C ASN A 308 17.05 12.51 -6.63
N LEU A 309 18.38 12.51 -6.60
CA LEU A 309 19.23 12.64 -7.78
C LEU A 309 20.17 11.44 -7.88
N ALA A 310 20.39 10.99 -9.11
CA ALA A 310 21.38 9.98 -9.41
C ALA A 310 22.16 10.36 -10.66
N PHE A 311 23.48 10.22 -10.57
CA PHE A 311 24.39 10.35 -11.71
C PHE A 311 25.16 9.05 -11.85
N SER A 312 25.19 8.47 -13.03
CA SER A 312 25.99 7.28 -13.28
C SER A 312 26.79 7.41 -14.58
N LYS A 313 27.97 6.80 -14.59
CA LYS A 313 28.85 6.79 -15.74
C LYS A 313 29.51 5.42 -15.88
N ASP A 314 29.41 4.87 -17.09
CA ASP A 314 30.21 3.69 -17.42
C ASP A 314 31.66 4.10 -17.73
N VAL A 315 32.59 3.38 -17.10
CA VAL A 315 34.04 3.59 -17.18
C VAL A 315 34.74 2.28 -17.52
N LEU A 316 36.06 2.32 -17.75
CA LEU A 316 36.87 1.14 -18.08
C LEU A 316 36.34 0.35 -19.29
N LYS A 317 35.99 1.05 -20.37
CA LYS A 317 35.40 0.46 -21.60
C LYS A 317 34.14 -0.37 -21.28
N ASP A 318 33.23 0.20 -20.49
CA ASP A 318 31.95 -0.37 -20.07
C ASP A 318 32.08 -1.60 -19.11
N LYS A 319 33.28 -1.85 -18.59
CA LYS A 319 33.51 -2.92 -17.59
C LYS A 319 33.17 -2.49 -16.15
N ALA A 320 33.06 -1.19 -15.89
CA ALA A 320 32.69 -0.70 -14.58
C ALA A 320 31.69 0.47 -14.69
N THR A 321 30.90 0.65 -13.64
CA THR A 321 30.00 1.80 -13.47
C THR A 321 30.33 2.50 -12.16
N VAL A 322 30.47 3.83 -12.23
CA VAL A 322 30.49 4.71 -11.04
C VAL A 322 29.13 5.36 -10.94
N ALA A 323 28.51 5.31 -9.77
CA ALA A 323 27.23 5.98 -9.55
C ALA A 323 27.26 6.79 -8.24
N LEU A 324 26.79 8.05 -8.34
CA LEU A 324 26.53 8.94 -7.21
C LEU A 324 25.03 9.08 -7.04
N ASN A 325 24.52 8.70 -5.87
CA ASN A 325 23.13 8.84 -5.53
C ASN A 325 22.97 9.82 -4.35
N VAL A 326 22.06 10.78 -4.48
CA VAL A 326 21.68 11.71 -3.42
C VAL A 326 20.19 11.49 -3.15
N ASN A 327 19.89 10.80 -2.05
CA ASN A 327 18.52 10.58 -1.60
C ASN A 327 18.09 11.72 -0.70
N ASP A 328 16.87 12.21 -0.92
CA ASP A 328 16.27 13.33 -0.18
C ASP A 328 17.17 14.57 -0.15
N VAL A 329 17.39 15.15 -1.34
CA VAL A 329 18.29 16.31 -1.58
C VAL A 329 18.05 17.45 -0.60
N PHE A 330 16.80 17.70 -0.24
CA PHE A 330 16.39 18.80 0.65
C PHE A 330 16.27 18.39 2.11
N ASN A 331 16.50 17.09 2.44
CA ASN A 331 16.27 16.54 3.78
C ASN A 331 14.84 16.80 4.28
N SER A 332 13.86 16.70 3.39
CA SER A 332 12.47 17.10 3.58
C SER A 332 11.50 15.91 3.75
N ARG A 333 12.00 14.68 3.69
CA ARG A 333 11.21 13.47 3.91
C ARG A 333 10.97 13.27 5.41
N VAL A 334 10.14 14.12 5.96
CA VAL A 334 9.75 14.15 7.37
C VAL A 334 8.25 14.01 7.44
N ARG A 335 7.76 13.03 8.20
CA ARG A 335 6.34 12.87 8.48
C ARG A 335 5.98 13.69 9.71
N LYS A 336 5.10 14.66 9.54
CA LYS A 336 4.54 15.46 10.61
C LYS A 336 3.08 15.10 10.78
N LEU A 337 2.71 14.72 11.99
CA LEU A 337 1.38 14.30 12.35
C LEU A 337 0.88 15.11 13.54
N GLU A 338 -0.18 15.84 13.33
CA GLU A 338 -0.97 16.49 14.38
C GLU A 338 -2.08 15.54 14.78
N THR A 339 -2.21 15.23 16.07
CA THR A 339 -3.30 14.39 16.60
C THR A 339 -4.07 15.21 17.61
N TYR A 340 -5.39 15.27 17.42
CA TYR A 340 -6.28 15.97 18.33
C TYR A 340 -7.49 15.10 18.65
N ILE A 341 -7.62 14.72 19.93
CA ILE A 341 -8.78 13.98 20.47
C ILE A 341 -9.27 14.81 21.65
N PRO A 342 -10.45 15.42 21.58
CA PRO A 342 -10.95 16.36 22.58
C PRO A 342 -10.89 15.79 24.01
N GLY A 343 -10.21 16.55 24.90
CA GLY A 343 -10.06 16.18 26.32
C GLY A 343 -9.14 15.01 26.61
N GLN A 344 -8.43 14.47 25.61
CA GLN A 344 -7.55 13.30 25.79
C GLN A 344 -6.16 13.51 25.21
N ILE A 345 -6.05 13.86 23.92
CA ILE A 345 -4.78 13.94 23.22
C ILE A 345 -4.73 15.23 22.41
N ASP A 346 -3.67 15.99 22.63
CA ASP A 346 -3.25 17.11 21.76
C ASP A 346 -1.74 16.96 21.57
N SER A 347 -1.32 16.50 20.39
CA SER A 347 0.08 16.17 20.17
C SER A 347 0.54 16.42 18.75
N ASP A 348 1.74 16.99 18.63
CA ASP A 348 2.50 17.09 17.39
C ASP A 348 3.62 16.06 17.39
N SER A 349 3.66 15.26 16.36
CA SER A 349 4.69 14.23 16.17
C SER A 349 5.47 14.48 14.88
N GLU A 350 6.77 14.41 14.98
CA GLU A 350 7.67 14.48 13.83
C GLU A 350 8.51 13.20 13.75
N MET A 351 8.49 12.56 12.59
CA MET A 351 9.22 11.32 12.39
C MET A 351 10.05 11.40 11.10
N GLN A 352 11.35 11.21 11.24
CA GLN A 352 12.28 11.13 10.14
C GLN A 352 13.08 9.83 10.22
N TRP A 353 12.69 8.82 9.42
CA TRP A 353 13.35 7.50 9.43
C TRP A 353 14.77 7.55 8.87
N ARG A 354 15.00 8.41 7.88
CA ARG A 354 16.32 8.58 7.24
C ARG A 354 16.51 10.05 6.87
N LYS A 355 17.66 10.58 7.23
CA LYS A 355 18.13 11.89 6.76
C LYS A 355 18.64 11.76 5.32
N ARG A 356 18.97 12.89 4.69
CA ARG A 356 19.63 12.93 3.39
C ARG A 356 20.84 11.98 3.39
N GLN A 357 20.91 11.14 2.35
CA GLN A 357 21.98 10.17 2.18
C GLN A 357 22.67 10.39 0.83
N ILE A 358 23.99 10.45 0.86
CA ILE A 358 24.84 10.53 -0.32
C ILE A 358 25.61 9.20 -0.40
N THR A 359 25.48 8.49 -1.51
CA THR A 359 26.13 7.19 -1.73
C THR A 359 26.90 7.23 -3.03
N LEU A 360 28.21 6.97 -2.95
CA LEU A 360 29.07 6.72 -4.10
C LEU A 360 29.26 5.20 -4.22
N SER A 361 28.97 4.65 -5.38
CA SER A 361 29.15 3.22 -5.65
C SER A 361 30.02 3.00 -6.89
N PHE A 362 30.86 1.96 -6.80
CA PHE A 362 31.65 1.46 -7.90
C PHE A 362 31.31 -0.01 -8.13
N THR A 363 30.83 -0.33 -9.33
CA THR A 363 30.49 -1.70 -9.71
C THR A 363 31.38 -2.15 -10.85
N TYR A 364 32.14 -3.22 -10.66
CA TYR A 364 32.97 -3.84 -11.69
C TYR A 364 32.35 -5.16 -12.16
N ARG A 365 32.23 -5.34 -13.48
CA ARG A 365 31.67 -6.53 -14.13
C ARG A 365 32.79 -7.45 -14.58
N PHE A 366 33.05 -8.52 -13.84
CA PHE A 366 34.13 -9.47 -14.16
C PHE A 366 33.81 -10.32 -15.38
N ASN A 367 32.55 -10.71 -15.59
CA ASN A 367 32.11 -11.50 -16.72
C ASN A 367 30.96 -10.79 -17.45
N LYS A 368 31.25 -10.20 -18.62
CA LYS A 368 30.21 -9.87 -19.58
C LYS A 368 29.89 -11.16 -20.33
N LEU A 369 28.81 -11.85 -19.98
CA LEU A 369 28.20 -12.78 -20.92
C LEU A 369 27.85 -11.98 -22.15
N LYS A 370 28.44 -12.35 -23.30
CA LYS A 370 28.04 -11.85 -24.61
C LYS A 370 26.61 -12.36 -24.91
N THR A 371 25.61 -11.74 -24.37
CA THR A 371 24.24 -11.88 -24.85
C THR A 371 23.98 -10.67 -25.73
N ASP A 372 24.10 -10.91 -27.02
CA ASP A 372 23.61 -10.02 -28.08
C ASP A 372 22.06 -10.02 -28.07
N LYS A 373 21.46 -9.59 -26.99
CA LYS A 373 20.04 -9.15 -26.96
C LYS A 373 19.91 -8.25 -25.74
N ASP A 374 19.51 -7.01 -25.99
CA ASP A 374 18.98 -6.14 -24.93
C ASP A 374 18.01 -6.97 -24.08
N PRO A 375 18.17 -6.99 -22.74
CA PRO A 375 17.20 -7.65 -21.90
C PRO A 375 15.87 -6.94 -22.16
N LYS A 376 14.88 -7.68 -22.68
CA LYS A 376 13.50 -7.20 -22.67
C LYS A 376 13.23 -6.70 -21.25
N PRO A 377 12.68 -5.49 -21.05
CA PRO A 377 12.33 -5.04 -19.72
C PRO A 377 11.45 -6.13 -19.12
N LYS A 378 11.92 -6.78 -18.08
CA LYS A 378 11.05 -7.61 -17.24
C LYS A 378 9.94 -6.67 -16.82
N THR A 379 8.74 -6.98 -17.21
CA THR A 379 7.53 -6.38 -16.64
C THR A 379 7.73 -6.50 -15.14
N GLN A 380 7.92 -5.39 -14.45
CA GLN A 380 7.84 -5.40 -13.00
C GLN A 380 6.42 -5.86 -12.71
N GLU A 381 6.30 -7.10 -12.27
CA GLU A 381 5.15 -7.48 -11.47
C GLU A 381 5.03 -6.37 -10.43
N GLN A 382 3.93 -5.67 -10.47
CA GLN A 382 3.54 -4.77 -9.41
C GLN A 382 3.58 -5.62 -8.13
N GLN A 383 4.70 -5.56 -7.42
CA GLN A 383 4.64 -5.76 -5.99
C GLN A 383 3.68 -4.67 -5.53
N ASP A 384 2.47 -5.09 -5.19
CA ASP A 384 1.57 -4.35 -4.33
C ASP A 384 2.36 -4.01 -3.05
N GLY A 385 3.13 -2.97 -3.16
CA GLY A 385 3.71 -2.28 -2.04
C GLY A 385 2.56 -1.59 -1.33
N GLY A 386 1.78 -2.36 -0.57
CA GLY A 386 0.93 -1.82 0.45
C GLY A 386 1.80 -0.93 1.30
N GLY A 387 1.62 0.39 1.16
CA GLY A 387 2.32 1.36 1.96
C GLY A 387 2.16 1.00 3.43
N GLU A 388 3.27 0.61 4.03
CA GLU A 388 3.40 0.69 5.47
C GLU A 388 3.21 2.16 5.82
N PHE A 389 2.08 2.44 6.44
CA PHE A 389 1.94 3.48 7.49
C PHE A 389 0.52 3.39 8.07
#